data_1e344f13f8fbd7b6c2108e0715c849bd
#
_entry.id   1e344f13f8fbd7b6c2108e0715c849bd
#
_cell.length_a   1.000
_cell.length_b   1.000
_cell.length_c   1.000
_cell.angle_alpha   90.00
_cell.angle_beta   90.00
_cell.angle_gamma   90.00
#
_symmetry.space_group_name_H-M   'P 1'
#
loop_
_entity.id
_entity.type
_entity.pdbx_description
1 polymer ?
#
loop_
_entity_poly.entity_id
_entity_poly.type
_entity_poly.pdbx_seq_one_letter_code
_entity_poly.pdbx_strand_id
1 'polypeptide(L)'
;KDRRTISLCCVPPEHAFDAAEWHNRYIHYNEDNLLLLGRGLTSDITINIDKTPHILIGGNTGSGKTILLQCLLWQAIEQADVVYVADFKGGVDFPRAWQEFAYIITNEQKLLVLLNRLADTLEKRKQLFKEVEAANITEYRQKAGDYMQRIVFACDEVAELLDRTGADKERKE
;
A
#
# COMPACT_ATOMS: atom_id res chain seq x y z
N LYS A 1 -26.60 24.13 11.80
CA LYS A 1 -25.63 24.24 12.91
C LYS A 1 -25.04 22.86 13.12
N ASP A 2 -23.83 22.68 12.62
CA ASP A 2 -23.06 21.43 12.74
C ASP A 2 -22.67 21.26 14.21
N ARG A 3 -23.25 20.26 14.88
CA ARG A 3 -22.82 19.87 16.22
C ARG A 3 -21.60 18.97 16.07
N ARG A 4 -20.42 19.53 16.31
CA ARG A 4 -19.20 18.73 16.43
C ARG A 4 -19.29 17.93 17.75
N THR A 5 -19.36 16.61 17.63
CA THR A 5 -19.31 15.73 18.80
C THR A 5 -17.84 15.40 19.07
N ILE A 6 -17.38 15.66 20.28
CA ILE A 6 -16.07 15.21 20.76
C ILE A 6 -16.34 13.99 21.64
N SER A 7 -15.79 12.85 21.25
CA SER A 7 -15.82 11.64 22.07
C SER A 7 -14.49 11.52 22.84
N LEU A 8 -14.58 11.44 24.15
CA LEU A 8 -13.43 11.18 25.03
C LEU A 8 -13.50 9.70 25.43
N CYS A 9 -12.44 8.95 25.12
CA CYS A 9 -12.29 7.57 25.55
C CYS A 9 -11.17 7.52 26.59
N CYS A 10 -11.50 7.15 27.82
CA CYS A 10 -10.53 6.93 28.89
C CYS A 10 -10.30 5.43 29.03
N VAL A 11 -9.07 4.98 28.81
CA VAL A 11 -8.66 3.57 28.98
C VAL A 11 -7.62 3.53 30.10
N PRO A 12 -7.82 2.64 31.11
CA PRO A 12 -6.81 2.44 32.13
C PRO A 12 -5.46 2.03 31.54
N PRO A 13 -4.32 2.45 32.13
CA PRO A 13 -2.98 2.13 31.61
C PRO A 13 -2.73 0.63 31.47
N GLU A 14 -3.31 -0.20 32.33
CA GLU A 14 -3.23 -1.66 32.28
C GLU A 14 -3.90 -2.30 31.07
N HIS A 15 -4.73 -1.56 30.34
CA HIS A 15 -5.37 -1.97 29.09
C HIS A 15 -4.74 -1.32 27.87
N ALA A 16 -3.70 -0.48 28.03
CA ALA A 16 -2.93 0.04 26.91
C ALA A 16 -2.03 -1.05 26.35
N PHE A 17 -1.94 -1.12 25.01
CA PHE A 17 -1.09 -2.10 24.34
C PHE A 17 0.31 -1.52 24.14
N ASP A 18 1.36 -2.26 24.57
CA ASP A 18 2.75 -1.96 24.21
C ASP A 18 3.04 -2.40 22.78
N ALA A 19 2.43 -3.51 22.35
CA ALA A 19 2.52 -4.03 20.99
C ALA A 19 1.26 -4.82 20.62
N ALA A 20 0.98 -4.95 19.34
CA ALA A 20 -0.04 -5.83 18.81
C ALA A 20 0.59 -6.89 17.91
N GLU A 21 0.35 -8.17 18.22
CA GLU A 21 0.77 -9.27 17.36
C GLU A 21 -0.13 -9.36 16.14
N TRP A 22 0.51 -9.61 14.98
CA TRP A 22 -0.22 -9.85 13.74
C TRP A 22 -0.85 -11.24 13.74
N HIS A 23 -2.13 -11.32 13.34
CA HIS A 23 -2.82 -12.58 13.10
C HIS A 23 -3.59 -12.50 11.78
N ASN A 24 -3.60 -13.59 11.00
CA ASN A 24 -4.35 -13.67 9.74
C ASN A 24 -5.86 -13.38 9.89
N ARG A 25 -6.43 -13.59 11.08
CA ARG A 25 -7.84 -13.22 11.39
C ARG A 25 -8.15 -11.74 11.26
N TYR A 26 -7.13 -10.86 11.20
CA TYR A 26 -7.31 -9.43 10.98
C TYR A 26 -7.45 -9.06 9.50
N ILE A 27 -7.28 -10.02 8.60
CA ILE A 27 -7.49 -9.81 7.18
C ILE A 27 -9.00 -9.82 6.92
N HIS A 28 -9.52 -8.70 6.44
CA HIS A 28 -10.94 -8.55 6.13
C HIS A 28 -11.26 -9.12 4.75
N TYR A 29 -11.44 -10.43 4.65
CA TYR A 29 -11.71 -11.14 3.38
C TYR A 29 -12.98 -10.69 2.64
N ASN A 30 -13.91 -10.06 3.35
CA ASN A 30 -15.20 -9.66 2.76
C ASN A 30 -15.20 -8.23 2.21
N GLU A 31 -14.12 -7.49 2.37
CA GLU A 31 -14.01 -6.10 1.95
C GLU A 31 -12.66 -5.89 1.26
N ASP A 32 -12.61 -6.16 -0.05
CA ASP A 32 -11.40 -6.14 -0.91
C ASP A 32 -10.63 -4.82 -0.93
N ASN A 33 -11.12 -3.78 -0.30
CA ASN A 33 -10.55 -2.45 -0.33
C ASN A 33 -10.12 -1.93 1.05
N LEU A 34 -10.27 -2.74 2.12
CA LEU A 34 -9.84 -2.38 3.46
C LEU A 34 -8.52 -3.03 3.82
N LEU A 35 -7.59 -2.20 4.31
CA LEU A 35 -6.33 -2.65 4.93
C LEU A 35 -6.34 -2.26 6.41
N LEU A 36 -5.96 -3.19 7.27
CA LEU A 36 -5.75 -2.94 8.69
C LEU A 36 -4.41 -2.26 8.90
N LEU A 37 -4.42 -1.08 9.50
CA LEU A 37 -3.21 -0.35 9.90
C LEU A 37 -2.72 -0.76 11.29
N GLY A 38 -3.66 -1.13 12.16
CA GLY A 38 -3.35 -1.49 13.52
C GLY A 38 -4.59 -1.58 14.39
N ARG A 39 -4.36 -1.81 15.67
CA ARG A 39 -5.42 -1.94 16.66
C ARG A 39 -5.44 -0.74 17.58
N GLY A 40 -6.57 -0.06 17.62
CA GLY A 40 -6.82 0.98 18.59
C GLY A 40 -7.36 0.41 19.90
N LEU A 41 -7.53 1.28 20.91
CA LEU A 41 -8.02 0.88 22.23
C LEU A 41 -9.48 0.37 22.19
N THR A 42 -10.28 0.90 21.27
CA THR A 42 -11.71 0.58 21.18
C THR A 42 -12.12 -0.11 19.89
N SER A 43 -11.30 -0.01 18.84
CA SER A 43 -11.61 -0.57 17.52
C SER A 43 -10.35 -0.74 16.68
N ASP A 44 -10.43 -1.57 15.67
CA ASP A 44 -9.39 -1.68 14.66
C ASP A 44 -9.32 -0.39 13.83
N ILE A 45 -8.11 -0.02 13.41
CA ILE A 45 -7.83 1.14 12.56
C ILE A 45 -7.58 0.62 11.16
N THR A 46 -8.48 0.93 10.24
CA THR A 46 -8.42 0.49 8.85
C THR A 46 -8.31 1.67 7.89
N ILE A 47 -7.78 1.42 6.70
CA ILE A 47 -7.76 2.37 5.59
C ILE A 47 -8.47 1.75 4.39
N ASN A 48 -9.32 2.54 3.74
CA ASN A 48 -9.95 2.15 2.49
C ASN A 48 -9.09 2.65 1.32
N ILE A 49 -8.47 1.72 0.58
CA ILE A 49 -7.52 2.03 -0.49
C ILE A 49 -8.19 2.56 -1.77
N ASP A 50 -9.49 2.36 -1.95
CA ASP A 50 -10.23 3.01 -3.05
C ASP A 50 -10.44 4.51 -2.77
N LYS A 51 -10.55 4.89 -1.49
CA LYS A 51 -10.69 6.31 -1.08
C LYS A 51 -9.34 6.98 -0.84
N THR A 52 -8.34 6.21 -0.43
CA THR A 52 -6.98 6.69 -0.10
C THR A 52 -5.95 5.83 -0.83
N PRO A 53 -5.79 6.02 -2.15
CA PRO A 53 -4.95 5.15 -2.98
C PRO A 53 -3.44 5.38 -2.77
N HIS A 54 -3.05 6.45 -2.09
CA HIS A 54 -1.66 6.79 -1.81
C HIS A 54 -1.40 6.84 -0.31
N ILE A 55 -0.42 6.09 0.14
CA ILE A 55 -0.04 5.98 1.55
C ILE A 55 1.45 6.33 1.66
N LEU A 56 1.78 7.26 2.54
CA LEU A 56 3.15 7.57 2.93
C LEU A 56 3.38 7.08 4.37
N ILE A 57 4.39 6.23 4.54
CA ILE A 57 4.79 5.71 5.85
C ILE A 57 6.09 6.42 6.27
N GLY A 58 6.01 7.22 7.31
CA GLY A 58 7.16 7.96 7.86
C GLY A 58 7.47 7.57 9.29
N GLY A 59 8.74 7.69 9.70
CA GLY A 59 9.20 7.43 11.06
C GLY A 59 10.70 7.23 11.15
N ASN A 60 11.24 7.22 12.36
CA ASN A 60 12.66 6.99 12.60
C ASN A 60 13.08 5.54 12.30
N THR A 61 14.38 5.30 12.18
CA THR A 61 14.92 3.94 12.09
C THR A 61 14.50 3.12 13.31
N GLY A 62 14.06 1.89 13.09
CA GLY A 62 13.58 1.01 14.16
C GLY A 62 12.12 1.28 14.62
N SER A 63 11.41 2.25 14.03
CA SER A 63 10.01 2.56 14.41
C SER A 63 8.97 1.58 13.87
N GLY A 64 9.38 0.56 13.09
CA GLY A 64 8.47 -0.45 12.54
C GLY A 64 7.90 -0.12 11.16
N LYS A 65 8.42 0.91 10.43
CA LYS A 65 7.95 1.28 9.08
C LYS A 65 7.88 0.09 8.13
N THR A 66 8.99 -0.64 7.99
CA THR A 66 9.08 -1.80 7.09
C THR A 66 8.12 -2.92 7.51
N ILE A 67 7.96 -3.16 8.82
CA ILE A 67 7.01 -4.16 9.32
C ILE A 67 5.57 -3.75 8.97
N LEU A 68 5.21 -2.48 9.17
CA LEU A 68 3.90 -1.99 8.77
C LEU A 68 3.69 -2.12 7.26
N LEU A 69 4.69 -1.74 6.45
CA LEU A 69 4.64 -1.90 5.00
C LEU A 69 4.42 -3.37 4.61
N GLN A 70 5.19 -4.29 5.17
CA GLN A 70 5.04 -5.73 4.94
C GLN A 70 3.63 -6.23 5.31
N CYS A 71 3.09 -5.79 6.47
CA CYS A 71 1.73 -6.15 6.88
C CYS A 71 0.66 -5.64 5.89
N LEU A 72 0.81 -4.44 5.36
CA LEU A 72 -0.13 -3.88 4.37
C LEU A 72 -0.02 -4.61 3.03
N LEU A 73 1.20 -4.88 2.57
CA LEU A 73 1.44 -5.62 1.32
C LEU A 73 0.94 -7.06 1.40
N TRP A 74 1.10 -7.71 2.55
CA TRP A 74 0.57 -9.06 2.76
C TRP A 74 -0.96 -9.08 2.65
N GLN A 75 -1.64 -8.10 3.22
CA GLN A 75 -3.09 -7.97 3.08
C GLN A 75 -3.52 -7.76 1.62
N ALA A 76 -2.77 -6.96 0.85
CA ALA A 76 -3.04 -6.78 -0.57
C ALA A 76 -2.86 -8.09 -1.36
N ILE A 77 -1.82 -8.88 -1.03
CA ILE A 77 -1.60 -10.21 -1.63
C ILE A 77 -2.78 -11.14 -1.33
N GLU A 78 -3.22 -11.21 -0.07
CA GLU A 78 -4.37 -12.03 0.34
C GLU A 78 -5.70 -11.60 -0.32
N GLN A 79 -5.81 -10.32 -0.70
CA GLN A 79 -6.93 -9.80 -1.50
C GLN A 79 -6.76 -10.04 -3.01
N ALA A 80 -5.81 -10.89 -3.41
CA ALA A 80 -5.48 -11.20 -4.80
C ALA A 80 -5.06 -9.98 -5.65
N ASP A 81 -4.51 -8.95 -5.03
CA ASP A 81 -3.93 -7.81 -5.73
C ASP A 81 -2.56 -8.18 -6.34
N VAL A 82 -2.19 -7.51 -7.43
CA VAL A 82 -0.85 -7.63 -8.00
C VAL A 82 0.08 -6.67 -7.28
N VAL A 83 1.09 -7.20 -6.59
CA VAL A 83 1.99 -6.42 -5.73
C VAL A 83 3.38 -6.30 -6.36
N TYR A 84 3.84 -5.06 -6.51
CA TYR A 84 5.20 -4.70 -6.90
C TYR A 84 5.89 -3.96 -5.75
N VAL A 85 7.13 -4.34 -5.45
CA VAL A 85 7.94 -3.70 -4.40
C VAL A 85 9.29 -3.29 -4.97
N ALA A 86 9.61 -2.00 -4.91
CA ALA A 86 10.96 -1.51 -5.17
C ALA A 86 11.75 -1.51 -3.86
N ASP A 87 12.76 -2.39 -3.79
CA ASP A 87 13.68 -2.55 -2.65
C ASP A 87 15.12 -2.38 -3.12
N PHE A 88 15.70 -1.22 -2.83
CA PHE A 88 17.08 -0.90 -3.20
C PHE A 88 18.10 -1.22 -2.11
N LYS A 89 17.66 -1.77 -0.97
CA LYS A 89 18.53 -2.24 0.11
C LYS A 89 19.07 -3.67 -0.10
N GLY A 90 18.88 -4.21 -1.30
CA GLY A 90 19.43 -5.52 -1.68
C GLY A 90 18.62 -6.73 -1.19
N GLY A 91 17.34 -6.57 -0.93
CA GLY A 91 16.44 -7.68 -0.58
C GLY A 91 16.49 -8.07 0.90
N VAL A 92 17.05 -7.21 1.77
CA VAL A 92 17.12 -7.48 3.21
C VAL A 92 15.73 -7.48 3.83
N ASP A 93 14.93 -6.48 3.46
CA ASP A 93 13.59 -6.28 3.99
C ASP A 93 12.54 -7.15 3.27
N PHE A 94 12.82 -7.55 2.02
CA PHE A 94 11.97 -8.41 1.20
C PHE A 94 12.76 -9.65 0.72
N PRO A 95 12.99 -10.64 1.59
CA PRO A 95 13.77 -11.84 1.26
C PRO A 95 13.09 -12.68 0.17
N ARG A 96 13.83 -13.67 -0.36
CA ARG A 96 13.42 -14.49 -1.50
C ARG A 96 12.00 -15.08 -1.38
N ALA A 97 11.53 -15.37 -0.16
CA ALA A 97 10.18 -15.89 0.06
C ALA A 97 9.08 -14.94 -0.43
N TRP A 98 9.32 -13.63 -0.43
CA TRP A 98 8.37 -12.65 -0.97
C TRP A 98 8.19 -12.76 -2.50
N GLN A 99 9.22 -13.27 -3.22
CA GLN A 99 9.17 -13.41 -4.68
C GLN A 99 8.14 -14.44 -5.16
N GLU A 100 7.61 -15.27 -4.26
CA GLU A 100 6.52 -16.19 -4.57
C GLU A 100 5.16 -15.47 -4.67
N PHE A 101 5.04 -14.30 -4.04
CA PHE A 101 3.77 -13.57 -3.89
C PHE A 101 3.80 -12.17 -4.49
N ALA A 102 4.98 -11.56 -4.65
CA ALA A 102 5.15 -10.20 -5.11
C ALA A 102 6.34 -10.07 -6.07
N TYR A 103 6.31 -9.06 -6.93
CA TYR A 103 7.40 -8.73 -7.83
C TYR A 103 8.38 -7.78 -7.15
N ILE A 104 9.55 -8.28 -6.75
CA ILE A 104 10.58 -7.49 -6.08
C ILE A 104 11.55 -6.91 -7.11
N ILE A 105 11.68 -5.59 -7.13
CA ILE A 105 12.52 -4.82 -8.04
C ILE A 105 13.68 -4.21 -7.24
N THR A 106 14.90 -4.66 -7.54
CA THR A 106 16.14 -4.21 -6.85
C THR A 106 17.03 -3.34 -7.73
N ASN A 107 16.59 -3.03 -8.94
CA ASN A 107 17.39 -2.33 -9.94
C ASN A 107 16.59 -1.16 -10.53
N GLU A 108 17.21 0.03 -10.61
CA GLU A 108 16.58 1.27 -11.09
C GLU A 108 16.11 1.17 -12.55
N GLN A 109 16.88 0.49 -13.41
CA GLN A 109 16.48 0.31 -14.82
C GLN A 109 15.20 -0.55 -14.93
N LYS A 110 15.11 -1.61 -14.11
CA LYS A 110 13.90 -2.43 -14.05
C LYS A 110 12.73 -1.65 -13.47
N LEU A 111 12.99 -0.79 -12.48
CA LEU A 111 11.97 0.11 -11.95
C LEU A 111 11.43 1.03 -13.02
N LEU A 112 12.29 1.69 -13.80
CA LEU A 112 11.86 2.58 -14.89
C LEU A 112 10.98 1.85 -15.91
N VAL A 113 11.39 0.64 -16.31
CA VAL A 113 10.59 -0.19 -17.22
C VAL A 113 9.23 -0.53 -16.61
N LEU A 114 9.20 -0.88 -15.30
CA LEU A 114 7.94 -1.14 -14.61
C LEU A 114 7.05 0.10 -14.58
N LEU A 115 7.57 1.25 -14.18
CA LEU A 115 6.78 2.49 -14.08
C LEU A 115 6.16 2.88 -15.43
N ASN A 116 6.90 2.74 -16.53
CA ASN A 116 6.36 2.97 -17.87
C ASN A 116 5.20 1.99 -18.17
N ARG A 117 5.36 0.69 -17.85
CA ARG A 117 4.28 -0.30 -18.03
C ARG A 117 3.05 0.00 -17.17
N LEU A 118 3.27 0.48 -15.94
CA LEU A 118 2.18 0.87 -15.05
C LEU A 118 1.45 2.11 -15.60
N ALA A 119 2.16 3.08 -16.15
CA ALA A 119 1.58 4.24 -16.80
C ALA A 119 0.71 3.83 -18.00
N ASP A 120 1.21 2.96 -18.89
CA ASP A 120 0.44 2.44 -20.03
C ASP A 120 -0.79 1.66 -19.56
N THR A 121 -0.64 0.86 -18.50
CA THR A 121 -1.75 0.11 -17.90
C THR A 121 -2.81 1.04 -17.34
N LEU A 122 -2.39 2.12 -16.67
CA LEU A 122 -3.29 3.14 -16.13
C LEU A 122 -4.12 3.79 -17.23
N GLU A 123 -3.48 4.17 -18.35
CA GLU A 123 -4.20 4.79 -19.47
C GLU A 123 -5.23 3.82 -20.10
N LYS A 124 -4.86 2.54 -20.28
CA LYS A 124 -5.80 1.51 -20.74
C LYS A 124 -6.98 1.35 -19.77
N ARG A 125 -6.72 1.29 -18.46
CA ARG A 125 -7.80 1.18 -17.45
C ARG A 125 -8.70 2.39 -17.43
N LYS A 126 -8.16 3.60 -17.61
CA LYS A 126 -8.97 4.82 -17.73
C LYS A 126 -9.95 4.76 -18.93
N GLN A 127 -9.53 4.17 -20.04
CA GLN A 127 -10.44 3.96 -21.18
C GLN A 127 -11.56 2.97 -20.82
N LEU A 128 -11.21 1.81 -20.24
CA LEU A 128 -12.20 0.83 -19.80
C LEU A 128 -13.19 1.43 -18.79
N PHE A 129 -12.71 2.25 -17.86
CA PHE A 129 -13.58 2.93 -16.89
C PHE A 129 -14.55 3.90 -17.55
N LYS A 130 -14.10 4.64 -18.59
CA LYS A 130 -14.95 5.53 -19.35
C LYS A 130 -16.06 4.79 -20.11
N GLU A 131 -15.74 3.62 -20.70
CA GLU A 131 -16.69 2.81 -21.47
C GLU A 131 -17.89 2.36 -20.64
N VAL A 132 -17.68 2.10 -19.35
CA VAL A 132 -18.74 1.67 -18.42
C VAL A 132 -19.16 2.76 -17.43
N GLU A 133 -18.65 3.98 -17.60
CA GLU A 133 -18.89 5.12 -16.69
C GLU A 133 -18.55 4.82 -15.22
N ALA A 134 -17.47 4.09 -14.97
CA ALA A 134 -17.00 3.76 -13.64
C ALA A 134 -16.00 4.82 -13.13
N ALA A 135 -16.11 5.21 -11.86
CA ALA A 135 -15.20 6.15 -11.21
C ALA A 135 -13.95 5.45 -10.61
N ASN A 136 -14.04 4.16 -10.33
CA ASN A 136 -12.98 3.37 -9.68
C ASN A 136 -13.10 1.89 -10.05
N ILE A 137 -12.12 1.09 -9.57
CA ILE A 137 -12.04 -0.34 -9.89
C ILE A 137 -13.23 -1.14 -9.32
N THR A 138 -13.75 -0.76 -8.15
CA THR A 138 -14.89 -1.42 -7.52
C THR A 138 -16.16 -1.21 -8.35
N GLU A 139 -16.42 0.01 -8.80
CA GLU A 139 -17.53 0.30 -9.71
C GLU A 139 -17.35 -0.39 -11.06
N TYR A 140 -16.12 -0.43 -11.61
CA TYR A 140 -15.84 -1.14 -12.85
C TYR A 140 -16.20 -2.62 -12.74
N ARG A 141 -15.74 -3.30 -11.69
CA ARG A 141 -16.05 -4.72 -11.45
C ARG A 141 -17.57 -4.96 -11.40
N GLN A 142 -18.31 -4.06 -10.75
CA GLN A 142 -19.76 -4.17 -10.63
C GLN A 142 -20.48 -3.95 -11.97
N LYS A 143 -20.07 -2.95 -12.75
CA LYS A 143 -20.73 -2.56 -14.00
C LYS A 143 -20.33 -3.44 -15.19
N ALA A 144 -19.06 -3.77 -15.30
CA ALA A 144 -18.53 -4.58 -16.40
C ALA A 144 -18.76 -6.08 -16.19
N GLY A 145 -18.98 -6.53 -14.94
CA GLY A 145 -19.05 -7.97 -14.62
C GLY A 145 -17.71 -8.69 -14.80
N ASP A 146 -16.61 -7.94 -14.90
CA ASP A 146 -15.25 -8.44 -15.11
C ASP A 146 -14.37 -8.16 -13.90
N TYR A 147 -13.55 -9.16 -13.53
CA TYR A 147 -12.64 -9.03 -12.39
C TYR A 147 -11.31 -8.41 -12.84
N MET A 148 -11.19 -7.11 -12.66
CA MET A 148 -9.92 -6.40 -12.83
C MET A 148 -9.13 -6.46 -11.52
N GLN A 149 -7.92 -7.06 -11.55
CA GLN A 149 -7.04 -7.07 -10.37
C GLN A 149 -6.56 -5.65 -10.03
N ARG A 150 -6.53 -5.29 -8.74
CA ARG A 150 -5.86 -4.08 -8.28
C ARG A 150 -4.34 -4.27 -8.41
N ILE A 151 -3.64 -3.18 -8.67
CA ILE A 151 -2.19 -3.15 -8.68
C ILE A 151 -1.74 -2.27 -7.52
N VAL A 152 -0.90 -2.83 -6.67
CA VAL A 152 -0.26 -2.12 -5.56
C VAL A 152 1.22 -2.00 -5.87
N PHE A 153 1.74 -0.77 -5.87
CA PHE A 153 3.16 -0.49 -5.99
C PHE A 153 3.67 0.14 -4.70
N ALA A 154 4.70 -0.43 -4.13
CA ALA A 154 5.38 0.08 -2.95
C ALA A 154 6.85 0.38 -3.26
N CYS A 155 7.38 1.43 -2.65
CA CYS A 155 8.80 1.74 -2.67
C CYS A 155 9.28 1.85 -1.22
N ASP A 156 10.14 0.93 -0.82
CA ASP A 156 10.85 1.06 0.45
C ASP A 156 12.02 2.03 0.25
N GLU A 157 12.19 2.96 1.17
CA GLU A 157 13.23 4.00 1.15
C GLU A 157 13.17 4.95 -0.08
N VAL A 158 12.02 5.60 -0.27
CA VAL A 158 11.83 6.61 -1.34
C VAL A 158 12.88 7.73 -1.29
N ALA A 159 13.39 8.09 -0.12
CA ALA A 159 14.41 9.12 0.06
C ALA A 159 15.70 8.76 -0.71
N GLU A 160 16.16 7.51 -0.65
CA GLU A 160 17.35 7.06 -1.37
C GLU A 160 17.19 7.18 -2.90
N LEU A 161 15.99 6.88 -3.41
CA LEU A 161 15.68 7.03 -4.83
C LEU A 161 15.71 8.51 -5.26
N LEU A 162 15.15 9.40 -4.45
CA LEU A 162 15.11 10.83 -4.73
C LEU A 162 16.50 11.48 -4.66
N ASP A 163 17.34 11.10 -3.70
CA ASP A 163 18.70 11.59 -3.57
C ASP A 163 19.58 11.21 -4.77
N ARG A 164 19.45 9.98 -5.26
CA ARG A 164 20.18 9.51 -6.46
C ARG A 164 19.76 10.29 -7.70
N THR A 165 18.49 10.60 -7.89
CA THR A 165 18.01 11.40 -9.02
C THR A 165 18.41 12.87 -8.92
N GLY A 166 18.61 13.42 -7.72
CA GLY A 166 19.14 14.76 -7.47
C GLY A 166 20.61 14.89 -7.83
N ALA A 167 21.43 13.93 -7.42
CA ALA A 167 22.87 13.91 -7.71
C ALA A 167 23.20 13.86 -9.21
N ASP A 168 22.33 13.28 -10.04
CA ASP A 168 22.49 13.25 -11.50
C ASP A 168 22.15 14.60 -12.18
N LYS A 169 21.40 15.47 -11.53
CA LYS A 169 21.13 16.84 -12.02
C LYS A 169 22.31 17.76 -11.81
N GLU A 170 22.98 17.69 -10.67
CA GLU A 170 24.16 18.51 -10.37
C GLU A 170 25.41 18.13 -11.19
N ARG A 171 25.46 16.95 -11.78
CA ARG A 171 26.54 16.51 -12.68
C ARG A 171 26.37 16.95 -14.14
N LYS A 172 25.22 17.54 -14.49
CA LYS A 172 24.92 17.99 -15.87
C LYS A 172 24.92 19.51 -16.03
N GLU A 173 25.17 20.28 -14.97
CA GLU A 173 25.53 21.69 -14.97
C GLU A 173 27.08 21.86 -14.83
#